data_8ec1e532749890e1b2c8743d000f6f58
#
_entry.id   8ec1e532749890e1b2c8743d000f6f58
#
_cell.length_a   1.000
_cell.length_b   1.000
_cell.length_c   1.000
_cell.angle_alpha   90.00
_cell.angle_beta   90.00
_cell.angle_gamma   90.00
#
_symmetry.space_group_name_H-M   'P 1'
#
loop_
_entity.id
_entity.type
_entity.pdbx_description
1 polymer ?
#
loop_
_entity_poly.entity_id
_entity_poly.type
_entity_poly.pdbx_seq_one_letter_code
_entity_poly.pdbx_strand_id
1 'polypeptide(L)'
;MIDRQPWSLQRRALLAGLAGLAASTGMGGNQLMVAIEQNTLKRKGIGLRACEPERAFPGFTLFAPHFVQNSNVYLIDLQGEVVHTWNMPYPPGLSGYLTKRGTLFYNGRTSEESFLSRFPFKGGVVLEADWNGKVLWEVRHPGHHHHGILLRNGNVLLHCMAEVPDDIARRVTGGMVENNMQSGQYAPRPQADAGKMYSDYLAEVTPQGQTVWQWRTWEHLDPTADGIAEVQAPRTLWAQGNSVYELPDGDILASYRPTSTVICISRKTGKIIWKLGPPTVAGQHGPTLLENGNILIFDNGPHRLDDSVPYSRVIEINPATNEIVWKYQDKPTWNFFSPRMGYAQRLPNGNTLITESSFGRFFEVTKEGEIVWEYVNPFFGRPFFGGPPTSESNQVFRAIRYSEEEIARSRRLG
;
A
#
# COMPACT_ATOMS: atom_id res chain seq x y z
N MET A 1 38.48 -30.92 -32.70
CA MET A 1 37.20 -31.37 -33.22
C MET A 1 36.46 -32.01 -32.07
N ILE A 2 35.55 -31.31 -31.46
CA ILE A 2 34.68 -31.77 -30.36
C ILE A 2 33.27 -31.75 -30.92
N ASP A 3 32.71 -32.94 -31.01
CA ASP A 3 31.43 -33.26 -31.59
C ASP A 3 30.28 -32.70 -30.76
N ARG A 4 29.40 -31.89 -31.35
CA ARG A 4 28.19 -31.38 -30.73
C ARG A 4 27.00 -32.25 -31.13
N GLN A 5 26.51 -33.04 -30.22
CA GLN A 5 25.22 -33.74 -30.36
C GLN A 5 24.04 -32.83 -29.95
N PRO A 6 22.92 -32.86 -30.67
CA PRO A 6 21.79 -31.92 -30.44
C PRO A 6 20.77 -32.44 -29.43
N TRP A 7 20.43 -31.60 -28.49
CA TRP A 7 19.44 -31.77 -27.41
C TRP A 7 17.97 -31.62 -27.90
N SER A 8 17.56 -32.32 -28.96
CA SER A 8 16.21 -32.10 -29.52
C SER A 8 15.19 -33.23 -29.40
N LEU A 9 15.54 -34.37 -28.81
CA LEU A 9 14.64 -35.54 -28.82
C LEU A 9 14.01 -35.93 -27.47
N GLN A 10 14.45 -35.41 -26.36
CA GLN A 10 13.87 -35.77 -25.05
C GLN A 10 12.70 -34.89 -24.55
N ARG A 11 12.45 -33.75 -25.17
CA ARG A 11 11.32 -32.88 -24.78
C ARG A 11 9.97 -33.26 -25.38
N ARG A 12 9.92 -34.09 -26.42
CA ARG A 12 8.64 -34.50 -27.05
C ARG A 12 7.98 -35.72 -26.41
N ALA A 13 8.71 -36.51 -25.65
CA ALA A 13 8.13 -37.69 -24.98
C ALA A 13 7.47 -37.39 -23.64
N LEU A 14 7.79 -36.26 -22.96
CA LEU A 14 7.18 -35.89 -21.68
C LEU A 14 5.82 -35.20 -21.83
N LEU A 15 5.51 -34.63 -22.99
CA LEU A 15 4.22 -33.93 -23.23
C LEU A 15 3.14 -34.86 -23.80
N ALA A 16 3.50 -36.06 -24.30
CA ALA A 16 2.54 -37.04 -24.81
C ALA A 16 2.00 -37.99 -23.71
N GLY A 17 2.64 -38.05 -22.55
CA GLY A 17 2.23 -38.92 -21.44
C GLY A 17 1.15 -38.34 -20.50
N LEU A 18 0.87 -37.04 -20.58
CA LEU A 18 -0.11 -36.38 -19.73
C LEU A 18 -1.48 -36.12 -20.37
N ALA A 19 -1.64 -36.44 -21.66
CA ALA A 19 -2.91 -36.27 -22.37
C ALA A 19 -3.85 -37.51 -22.29
N GLY A 20 -3.43 -38.56 -21.64
CA GLY A 20 -4.16 -39.87 -21.63
C GLY A 20 -4.96 -40.17 -20.36
N LEU A 21 -4.97 -39.31 -19.33
CA LEU A 21 -5.63 -39.59 -18.03
C LEU A 21 -6.79 -38.68 -17.69
N ALA A 22 -7.31 -37.89 -18.61
CA ALA A 22 -8.40 -36.95 -18.38
C ALA A 22 -9.74 -37.32 -19.01
N ALA A 23 -10.02 -38.63 -19.17
CA ALA A 23 -11.31 -39.08 -19.68
C ALA A 23 -11.95 -40.13 -18.75
N SER A 24 -12.33 -39.74 -17.53
CA SER A 24 -13.43 -40.35 -16.76
C SER A 24 -13.53 -39.68 -15.38
N THR A 25 -14.46 -38.84 -15.17
CA THR A 25 -15.39 -38.58 -14.06
C THR A 25 -15.75 -37.09 -14.06
N GLY A 26 -16.97 -36.83 -14.44
CA GLY A 26 -17.54 -35.48 -14.37
C GLY A 26 -17.65 -35.04 -12.92
N MET A 27 -17.44 -33.77 -12.69
CA MET A 27 -17.66 -32.89 -11.55
C MET A 27 -16.47 -32.47 -10.67
N GLY A 28 -15.29 -33.07 -10.76
CA GLY A 28 -14.12 -32.61 -9.94
C GLY A 28 -13.05 -31.81 -10.70
N GLY A 29 -13.09 -31.81 -12.01
CA GLY A 29 -11.97 -31.29 -12.84
C GLY A 29 -11.86 -29.76 -12.88
N ASN A 30 -12.98 -29.05 -12.82
CA ASN A 30 -12.98 -27.59 -12.97
C ASN A 30 -12.40 -26.86 -11.74
N GLN A 31 -12.67 -27.34 -10.52
CA GLN A 31 -12.12 -26.69 -9.31
C GLN A 31 -10.60 -26.86 -9.18
N LEU A 32 -10.07 -28.03 -9.58
CA LEU A 32 -8.63 -28.28 -9.54
C LEU A 32 -7.87 -27.46 -10.60
N MET A 33 -8.44 -27.32 -11.79
CA MET A 33 -7.88 -26.50 -12.87
C MET A 33 -7.86 -25.02 -12.51
N VAL A 34 -8.91 -24.48 -11.89
CA VAL A 34 -9.00 -23.09 -11.42
C VAL A 34 -7.97 -22.83 -10.32
N ALA A 35 -7.79 -23.73 -9.37
CA ALA A 35 -6.78 -23.59 -8.31
C ALA A 35 -5.35 -23.62 -8.86
N ILE A 36 -5.06 -24.47 -9.84
CA ILE A 36 -3.75 -24.52 -10.51
C ILE A 36 -3.51 -23.23 -11.32
N GLU A 37 -4.52 -22.72 -11.99
CA GLU A 37 -4.43 -21.48 -12.76
C GLU A 37 -4.18 -20.28 -11.87
N GLN A 38 -4.87 -20.14 -10.76
CA GLN A 38 -4.63 -19.11 -9.74
C GLN A 38 -3.18 -19.12 -9.24
N ASN A 39 -2.60 -20.28 -8.99
CA ASN A 39 -1.24 -20.40 -8.47
C ASN A 39 -0.15 -20.17 -9.52
N THR A 40 -0.37 -20.58 -10.76
CA THR A 40 0.64 -20.51 -11.84
C THR A 40 0.62 -19.19 -12.58
N LEU A 41 -0.49 -18.46 -12.57
CA LEU A 41 -0.69 -17.23 -13.35
C LEU A 41 -0.73 -15.93 -12.50
N LYS A 42 -0.43 -16.01 -11.23
CA LYS A 42 -0.53 -14.89 -10.26
C LYS A 42 -0.04 -13.54 -10.77
N ARG A 43 1.01 -13.51 -11.55
CA ARG A 43 1.62 -12.29 -12.06
C ARG A 43 1.58 -12.20 -13.58
N LYS A 44 0.81 -13.07 -14.23
CA LYS A 44 0.63 -13.10 -15.67
C LYS A 44 -0.79 -12.69 -16.04
N GLY A 45 -0.89 -11.76 -16.98
CA GLY A 45 -2.16 -11.20 -17.42
C GLY A 45 -2.70 -10.11 -16.47
N ILE A 46 -3.73 -9.46 -16.93
CA ILE A 46 -4.39 -8.31 -16.33
C ILE A 46 -5.90 -8.54 -16.28
N GLY A 47 -6.62 -7.69 -15.54
CA GLY A 47 -8.06 -7.81 -15.36
C GLY A 47 -8.45 -8.88 -14.35
N LEU A 48 -9.68 -9.39 -14.44
CA LEU A 48 -10.19 -10.44 -13.54
C LEU A 48 -9.45 -11.75 -13.78
N ARG A 49 -8.94 -12.34 -12.71
CA ARG A 49 -8.16 -13.58 -12.73
C ARG A 49 -8.89 -14.76 -12.10
N ALA A 50 -9.66 -14.48 -11.04
CA ALA A 50 -10.48 -15.46 -10.35
C ALA A 50 -11.69 -14.77 -9.72
N CYS A 51 -12.83 -15.45 -9.71
CA CYS A 51 -14.02 -15.00 -9.00
C CYS A 51 -14.89 -16.21 -8.62
N GLU A 52 -15.12 -16.35 -7.32
CA GLU A 52 -16.10 -17.26 -6.72
C GLU A 52 -17.22 -16.40 -6.11
N PRO A 53 -18.26 -16.02 -6.88
CA PRO A 53 -19.23 -15.00 -6.47
C PRO A 53 -19.96 -15.33 -5.15
N GLU A 54 -20.19 -16.62 -4.89
CA GLU A 54 -20.89 -17.08 -3.67
C GLU A 54 -20.04 -16.94 -2.40
N ARG A 55 -18.71 -16.77 -2.56
CA ARG A 55 -17.76 -16.69 -1.45
C ARG A 55 -17.09 -15.34 -1.34
N ALA A 56 -16.98 -14.59 -2.44
CA ALA A 56 -16.46 -13.24 -2.46
C ALA A 56 -17.48 -12.26 -1.87
N PHE A 57 -16.99 -11.19 -1.23
CA PHE A 57 -17.87 -10.14 -0.73
C PHE A 57 -18.44 -9.33 -1.92
N PRO A 58 -19.78 -9.28 -2.08
CA PRO A 58 -20.41 -8.54 -3.16
C PRO A 58 -20.16 -7.05 -2.99
N GLY A 59 -19.79 -6.36 -4.08
CA GLY A 59 -19.54 -4.92 -4.05
C GLY A 59 -18.57 -4.45 -5.10
N PHE A 60 -18.02 -3.27 -4.88
CA PHE A 60 -17.22 -2.54 -5.86
C PHE A 60 -15.86 -2.18 -5.29
N THR A 61 -14.82 -2.26 -6.09
CA THR A 61 -13.45 -1.96 -5.68
C THR A 61 -12.98 -0.64 -6.29
N LEU A 62 -12.63 0.30 -5.43
CA LEU A 62 -12.09 1.61 -5.79
C LEU A 62 -10.57 1.57 -5.72
N PHE A 63 -9.89 2.12 -6.74
CA PHE A 63 -8.44 2.29 -6.75
C PHE A 63 -8.00 3.43 -7.67
N ALA A 64 -6.82 4.00 -7.38
CA ALA A 64 -6.15 4.99 -8.20
C ALA A 64 -4.79 4.42 -8.66
N PRO A 65 -4.58 4.16 -9.97
CA PRO A 65 -3.28 3.72 -10.49
C PRO A 65 -2.21 4.78 -10.29
N HIS A 66 -1.02 4.40 -9.82
CA HIS A 66 -0.04 5.38 -9.32
C HIS A 66 0.70 6.15 -10.43
N PHE A 67 1.08 5.51 -11.53
CA PHE A 67 1.97 6.12 -12.53
C PHE A 67 1.27 6.47 -13.84
N VAL A 68 -0.03 6.38 -13.90
CA VAL A 68 -0.78 6.78 -15.08
C VAL A 68 -0.76 8.30 -15.27
N GLN A 69 -0.74 8.73 -16.51
CA GLN A 69 -0.74 10.17 -16.84
C GLN A 69 -2.13 10.82 -16.66
N ASN A 70 -3.20 10.01 -16.73
CA ASN A 70 -4.53 10.47 -16.40
C ASN A 70 -4.71 10.49 -14.87
N SER A 71 -5.57 11.38 -14.41
CA SER A 71 -5.87 11.54 -12.98
C SER A 71 -7.10 10.72 -12.57
N ASN A 72 -7.28 9.54 -13.17
CA ASN A 72 -8.48 8.74 -12.96
C ASN A 72 -8.42 7.93 -11.67
N VAL A 73 -9.54 7.92 -10.96
CA VAL A 73 -9.87 6.95 -9.91
C VAL A 73 -10.95 6.05 -10.48
N TYR A 74 -10.72 4.75 -10.43
CA TYR A 74 -11.61 3.74 -11.00
C TYR A 74 -12.42 3.03 -9.93
N LEU A 75 -13.67 2.71 -10.25
CA LEU A 75 -14.53 1.81 -9.49
C LEU A 75 -14.88 0.64 -10.40
N ILE A 76 -14.53 -0.57 -9.98
CA ILE A 76 -14.85 -1.81 -10.70
C ILE A 76 -15.82 -2.66 -9.91
N ASP A 77 -16.62 -3.48 -10.60
CA ASP A 77 -17.45 -4.51 -10.00
C ASP A 77 -16.68 -5.83 -9.72
N LEU A 78 -17.36 -6.86 -9.31
CA LEU A 78 -16.75 -8.19 -9.08
C LEU A 78 -16.27 -8.85 -10.38
N GLN A 79 -16.85 -8.53 -11.52
CA GLN A 79 -16.45 -8.99 -12.84
C GLN A 79 -15.21 -8.27 -13.36
N GLY A 80 -14.76 -7.22 -12.63
CA GLY A 80 -13.61 -6.41 -13.00
C GLY A 80 -13.92 -5.35 -14.04
N GLU A 81 -15.21 -5.13 -14.34
CA GLU A 81 -15.65 -4.10 -15.29
C GLU A 81 -15.67 -2.73 -14.61
N VAL A 82 -15.19 -1.71 -15.32
CA VAL A 82 -15.21 -0.33 -14.81
C VAL A 82 -16.65 0.20 -14.85
N VAL A 83 -17.23 0.39 -13.67
CA VAL A 83 -18.61 0.88 -13.52
C VAL A 83 -18.68 2.38 -13.26
N HIS A 84 -17.57 2.99 -12.83
CA HIS A 84 -17.47 4.44 -12.65
C HIS A 84 -16.02 4.91 -12.71
N THR A 85 -15.81 6.18 -13.11
CA THR A 85 -14.50 6.83 -13.17
C THR A 85 -14.63 8.28 -12.72
N TRP A 86 -13.83 8.66 -11.71
CA TRP A 86 -13.62 10.07 -11.38
C TRP A 86 -12.37 10.56 -12.11
N ASN A 87 -12.49 11.68 -12.83
CA ASN A 87 -11.35 12.38 -13.43
C ASN A 87 -10.96 13.54 -12.50
N MET A 88 -9.85 13.37 -11.76
CA MET A 88 -9.43 14.35 -10.76
C MET A 88 -8.54 15.44 -11.37
N PRO A 89 -8.53 16.66 -10.76
CA PRO A 89 -7.71 17.78 -11.27
C PRO A 89 -6.20 17.58 -11.09
N TYR A 90 -5.79 16.61 -10.26
CA TYR A 90 -4.39 16.31 -9.94
C TYR A 90 -4.10 14.83 -10.15
N PRO A 91 -2.89 14.47 -10.63
CA PRO A 91 -2.44 13.07 -10.62
C PRO A 91 -2.51 12.46 -9.21
N PRO A 92 -2.66 11.14 -9.10
CA PRO A 92 -2.69 10.48 -7.81
C PRO A 92 -1.44 10.77 -6.96
N GLY A 93 -1.66 11.29 -5.77
CA GLY A 93 -0.66 11.42 -4.71
C GLY A 93 -0.63 10.18 -3.80
N LEU A 94 -1.12 9.08 -4.28
CA LEU A 94 -1.14 7.67 -3.95
C LEU A 94 -2.55 7.07 -3.82
N SER A 95 -3.54 7.69 -3.16
CA SER A 95 -4.82 7.04 -2.90
C SER A 95 -6.01 7.99 -2.78
N GLY A 96 -7.19 7.42 -2.98
CA GLY A 96 -8.48 8.02 -2.63
C GLY A 96 -9.38 6.97 -1.98
N TYR A 97 -10.41 7.42 -1.29
CA TYR A 97 -11.41 6.55 -0.67
C TYR A 97 -12.77 7.27 -0.55
N LEU A 98 -13.86 6.50 -0.49
CA LEU A 98 -15.18 7.08 -0.22
C LEU A 98 -15.34 7.35 1.27
N THR A 99 -15.75 8.57 1.61
CA THR A 99 -16.09 8.96 2.97
C THR A 99 -17.40 8.29 3.41
N LYS A 100 -17.67 8.30 4.71
CA LYS A 100 -18.96 7.81 5.23
C LYS A 100 -20.18 8.57 4.66
N ARG A 101 -19.96 9.79 4.16
CA ARG A 101 -20.99 10.59 3.48
C ARG A 101 -21.22 10.17 2.04
N GLY A 102 -20.30 9.41 1.44
CA GLY A 102 -20.35 8.95 0.07
C GLY A 102 -19.60 9.84 -0.92
N THR A 103 -18.86 10.84 -0.47
CA THR A 103 -17.99 11.68 -1.31
C THR A 103 -16.63 11.00 -1.48
N LEU A 104 -15.91 11.28 -2.57
CA LEU A 104 -14.54 10.84 -2.78
C LEU A 104 -13.58 11.78 -2.05
N PHE A 105 -12.86 11.29 -1.04
CA PHE A 105 -11.68 11.96 -0.50
C PHE A 105 -10.45 11.49 -1.29
N TYR A 106 -9.68 12.44 -1.81
CA TYR A 106 -8.58 12.16 -2.72
C TYR A 106 -7.29 12.86 -2.32
N ASN A 107 -6.19 12.12 -2.33
CA ASN A 107 -4.85 12.64 -2.16
C ASN A 107 -4.25 12.89 -3.53
N GLY A 108 -3.99 14.13 -3.88
CA GLY A 108 -3.47 14.57 -5.16
C GLY A 108 -2.00 15.00 -5.09
N ARG A 109 -1.30 14.83 -6.22
CA ARG A 109 0.08 15.29 -6.39
C ARG A 109 0.09 16.64 -7.09
N THR A 110 0.66 17.65 -6.43
CA THR A 110 0.81 18.98 -7.01
C THR A 110 2.09 19.10 -7.86
N SER A 111 2.08 20.07 -8.80
CA SER A 111 3.24 20.38 -9.63
C SER A 111 4.25 21.32 -8.97
N GLU A 112 3.84 22.03 -7.89
CA GLU A 112 4.75 22.97 -7.21
C GLU A 112 6.04 22.26 -6.77
N GLU A 113 7.18 22.90 -7.05
CA GLU A 113 8.49 22.39 -6.69
C GLU A 113 8.70 22.40 -5.18
N SER A 114 9.16 21.27 -4.65
CA SER A 114 9.56 21.12 -3.26
C SER A 114 10.62 20.02 -3.15
N PHE A 115 11.26 19.87 -1.99
CA PHE A 115 12.18 18.76 -1.78
C PHE A 115 11.51 17.37 -1.99
N LEU A 116 10.18 17.29 -1.86
CA LEU A 116 9.40 16.08 -2.12
C LEU A 116 9.24 15.77 -3.62
N SER A 117 9.52 16.70 -4.53
CA SER A 117 9.30 16.51 -5.99
C SER A 117 10.10 15.35 -6.57
N ARG A 118 11.23 15.03 -5.96
CA ARG A 118 12.08 13.88 -6.32
C ARG A 118 11.58 12.53 -5.84
N PHE A 119 10.53 12.50 -4.99
CA PHE A 119 10.01 11.27 -4.42
C PHE A 119 8.69 10.85 -5.06
N PRO A 120 8.46 9.54 -5.26
CA PRO A 120 7.23 9.03 -5.85
C PRO A 120 6.01 9.26 -4.97
N PHE A 121 6.21 9.48 -3.69
CA PHE A 121 5.18 9.63 -2.68
C PHE A 121 4.79 11.09 -2.38
N LYS A 122 5.27 12.05 -3.17
CA LYS A 122 4.83 13.45 -3.05
C LYS A 122 3.32 13.53 -3.19
N GLY A 123 2.69 14.27 -2.29
CA GLY A 123 1.29 14.70 -2.35
C GLY A 123 1.18 16.17 -2.71
N GLY A 124 0.79 17.00 -1.75
CA GLY A 124 0.69 18.45 -1.85
C GLY A 124 -0.74 18.98 -1.76
N VAL A 125 -1.74 18.17 -2.09
CA VAL A 125 -3.15 18.53 -1.97
C VAL A 125 -3.97 17.35 -1.50
N VAL A 126 -4.99 17.61 -0.69
CA VAL A 126 -6.12 16.72 -0.46
C VAL A 126 -7.40 17.43 -0.82
N LEU A 127 -8.37 16.71 -1.33
CA LEU A 127 -9.66 17.28 -1.75
C LEU A 127 -10.80 16.30 -1.51
N GLU A 128 -12.01 16.83 -1.46
CA GLU A 128 -13.24 16.06 -1.47
C GLU A 128 -14.02 16.38 -2.75
N ALA A 129 -14.52 15.35 -3.42
CA ALA A 129 -15.32 15.48 -4.64
C ALA A 129 -16.64 14.70 -4.51
N ASP A 130 -17.67 15.18 -5.23
CA ASP A 130 -18.93 14.44 -5.36
C ASP A 130 -18.81 13.25 -6.34
N TRP A 131 -19.92 12.55 -6.56
CA TRP A 131 -19.97 11.41 -7.50
C TRP A 131 -19.57 11.80 -8.93
N ASN A 132 -19.91 13.01 -9.37
CA ASN A 132 -19.61 13.49 -10.73
C ASN A 132 -18.17 14.05 -10.86
N GLY A 133 -17.37 14.00 -9.80
CA GLY A 133 -16.00 14.52 -9.80
C GLY A 133 -15.89 16.03 -9.58
N LYS A 134 -16.99 16.71 -9.23
CA LYS A 134 -16.95 18.12 -8.85
C LYS A 134 -16.25 18.26 -7.51
N VAL A 135 -15.15 19.02 -7.48
CA VAL A 135 -14.44 19.33 -6.24
C VAL A 135 -15.31 20.21 -5.36
N LEU A 136 -15.53 19.76 -4.14
CA LEU A 136 -16.29 20.46 -3.10
C LEU A 136 -15.42 21.42 -2.30
N TRP A 137 -14.21 20.97 -1.97
CA TRP A 137 -13.16 21.76 -1.32
C TRP A 137 -11.79 21.07 -1.53
N GLU A 138 -10.71 21.84 -1.36
CA GLU A 138 -9.35 21.35 -1.34
C GLU A 138 -8.50 22.04 -0.27
N VAL A 139 -7.52 21.31 0.26
CA VAL A 139 -6.49 21.83 1.18
C VAL A 139 -5.13 21.49 0.62
N ARG A 140 -4.26 22.50 0.50
CA ARG A 140 -2.88 22.37 0.05
C ARG A 140 -1.92 22.42 1.22
N HIS A 141 -0.93 21.55 1.21
CA HIS A 141 0.15 21.56 2.17
C HIS A 141 1.47 21.13 1.54
N PRO A 142 2.52 21.99 1.52
CA PRO A 142 3.76 21.72 0.75
C PRO A 142 4.57 20.53 1.28
N GLY A 143 4.41 20.19 2.57
CA GLY A 143 5.04 19.03 3.18
C GLY A 143 4.24 17.73 3.06
N HIS A 144 3.02 17.76 2.50
CA HIS A 144 2.15 16.59 2.42
C HIS A 144 2.73 15.50 1.52
N HIS A 145 2.70 14.28 2.01
CA HIS A 145 3.09 13.07 1.27
C HIS A 145 2.26 11.86 1.73
N HIS A 146 2.31 10.77 0.96
CA HIS A 146 1.70 9.46 1.18
C HIS A 146 0.21 9.50 1.49
N HIS A 147 -0.21 9.98 2.68
CA HIS A 147 -1.55 9.76 3.16
C HIS A 147 -2.09 10.95 3.96
N GLY A 148 -3.28 11.37 3.57
CA GLY A 148 -4.13 12.27 4.35
C GLY A 148 -5.51 11.63 4.54
N ILE A 149 -6.17 11.94 5.63
CA ILE A 149 -7.53 11.48 5.95
C ILE A 149 -8.42 12.62 6.39
N LEU A 150 -9.72 12.47 6.11
CA LEU A 150 -10.76 13.34 6.68
C LEU A 150 -11.06 12.87 8.11
N LEU A 151 -10.90 13.75 9.08
CA LEU A 151 -11.23 13.49 10.47
C LEU A 151 -12.74 13.68 10.73
N ARG A 152 -13.24 13.07 11.81
CA ARG A 152 -14.65 13.20 12.21
C ARG A 152 -15.08 14.63 12.54
N ASN A 153 -14.15 15.49 12.95
CA ASN A 153 -14.42 16.91 13.19
C ASN A 153 -14.46 17.77 11.91
N GLY A 154 -14.23 17.18 10.72
CA GLY A 154 -14.23 17.83 9.43
C GLY A 154 -12.89 18.44 9.01
N ASN A 155 -11.86 18.39 9.85
CA ASN A 155 -10.49 18.75 9.48
C ASN A 155 -9.83 17.59 8.72
N VAL A 156 -8.65 17.82 8.16
CA VAL A 156 -7.82 16.78 7.54
C VAL A 156 -6.59 16.52 8.39
N LEU A 157 -6.20 15.26 8.51
CA LEU A 157 -4.93 14.86 9.11
C LEU A 157 -3.99 14.39 8.00
N LEU A 158 -2.82 15.01 7.90
CA LEU A 158 -1.84 14.79 6.84
C LEU A 158 -0.55 14.21 7.41
N HIS A 159 0.03 13.23 6.71
CA HIS A 159 1.47 12.99 6.80
C HIS A 159 2.20 14.11 6.08
N CYS A 160 3.09 14.76 6.79
CA CYS A 160 3.96 15.80 6.27
C CYS A 160 5.40 15.49 6.61
N MET A 161 6.34 16.08 5.87
CA MET A 161 7.77 15.87 6.06
C MET A 161 8.49 17.20 6.21
N ALA A 162 9.48 17.23 7.08
CA ALA A 162 10.35 18.38 7.30
C ALA A 162 11.77 17.94 7.66
N GLU A 163 12.71 18.87 7.60
CA GLU A 163 14.10 18.68 8.01
C GLU A 163 14.19 18.43 9.52
N VAL A 164 14.96 17.42 9.92
CA VAL A 164 15.23 17.07 11.32
C VAL A 164 16.35 17.94 11.85
N PRO A 165 16.27 18.48 13.09
CA PRO A 165 17.38 19.18 13.71
C PRO A 165 18.67 18.38 13.71
N ASP A 166 19.81 19.02 13.41
CA ASP A 166 21.10 18.39 13.21
C ASP A 166 21.58 17.56 14.41
N ASP A 167 21.31 18.03 15.62
CA ASP A 167 21.67 17.35 16.86
C ASP A 167 20.93 16.02 17.04
N ILE A 168 19.69 15.91 16.54
CA ILE A 168 18.88 14.69 16.51
C ILE A 168 19.35 13.81 15.35
N ALA A 169 19.47 14.38 14.14
CA ALA A 169 19.86 13.66 12.93
C ALA A 169 21.17 12.88 13.09
N ARG A 170 22.16 13.45 13.80
CA ARG A 170 23.44 12.78 14.09
C ARG A 170 23.29 11.54 14.97
N ARG A 171 22.27 11.47 15.80
CA ARG A 171 22.02 10.34 16.72
C ARG A 171 21.20 9.19 16.08
N VAL A 172 20.52 9.44 14.98
CA VAL A 172 19.73 8.41 14.31
C VAL A 172 20.64 7.27 13.87
N THR A 173 20.30 6.04 14.24
CA THR A 173 21.02 4.85 13.84
C THR A 173 20.45 4.19 12.58
N GLY A 174 21.23 3.32 11.93
CA GLY A 174 20.81 2.53 10.78
C GLY A 174 20.71 3.30 9.46
N GLY A 175 20.19 2.63 8.46
CA GLY A 175 20.06 3.15 7.10
C GLY A 175 21.39 3.25 6.33
N MET A 176 21.30 3.47 5.02
CA MET A 176 22.47 3.63 4.14
C MET A 176 22.89 5.10 4.05
N VAL A 177 24.18 5.37 4.24
CA VAL A 177 24.80 6.66 3.93
C VAL A 177 24.98 6.74 2.42
N GLU A 178 24.41 7.77 1.79
CA GLU A 178 24.38 7.90 0.31
C GLU A 178 25.76 7.94 -0.34
N ASN A 179 26.79 8.36 0.38
CA ASN A 179 28.19 8.40 -0.11
C ASN A 179 28.81 7.01 -0.35
N ASN A 180 28.20 5.92 0.16
CA ASN A 180 28.66 4.55 -0.08
C ASN A 180 28.09 3.92 -1.36
N MET A 181 27.26 4.66 -2.10
CA MET A 181 26.70 4.19 -3.39
C MET A 181 27.64 4.40 -4.59
N GLN A 182 28.96 4.47 -4.40
CA GLN A 182 29.93 4.61 -5.50
C GLN A 182 30.08 3.36 -6.39
N SER A 183 29.26 2.34 -6.21
CA SER A 183 29.30 1.12 -7.03
C SER A 183 28.55 1.20 -8.38
N GLY A 184 28.39 2.38 -8.95
CA GLY A 184 28.10 2.55 -10.38
C GLY A 184 26.68 2.18 -10.87
N GLN A 185 25.78 1.74 -10.04
CA GLN A 185 24.45 1.30 -10.47
C GLN A 185 23.31 2.29 -10.17
N TYR A 186 23.56 3.33 -9.41
CA TYR A 186 22.56 4.35 -9.11
C TYR A 186 23.11 5.74 -9.42
N ALA A 187 22.38 6.50 -10.21
CA ALA A 187 22.74 7.89 -10.50
C ALA A 187 22.95 8.67 -9.19
N PRO A 188 24.03 9.46 -9.06
CA PRO A 188 24.25 10.29 -7.89
C PRO A 188 23.05 11.24 -7.72
N ARG A 189 22.46 11.24 -6.54
CA ARG A 189 21.43 12.23 -6.21
C ARG A 189 22.08 13.61 -6.17
N PRO A 190 21.34 14.69 -6.54
CA PRO A 190 21.89 16.04 -6.49
C PRO A 190 22.47 16.34 -5.11
N GLN A 191 23.67 16.91 -5.06
CA GLN A 191 24.42 17.29 -3.85
C GLN A 191 23.68 18.27 -2.93
N ALA A 192 22.54 18.83 -3.36
CA ALA A 192 21.80 19.85 -2.62
C ALA A 192 21.34 19.45 -1.20
N ASP A 193 21.31 18.14 -0.90
CA ASP A 193 20.87 17.62 0.41
C ASP A 193 21.94 16.78 1.12
N ALA A 194 23.20 16.87 0.72
CA ALA A 194 24.29 16.13 1.37
C ALA A 194 24.33 16.47 2.87
N GLY A 195 23.98 15.50 3.70
CA GLY A 195 23.98 15.65 5.15
C GLY A 195 22.67 16.02 5.81
N LYS A 196 21.61 16.36 5.05
CA LYS A 196 20.30 16.65 5.62
C LYS A 196 19.48 15.38 5.83
N MET A 197 18.77 15.31 6.95
CA MET A 197 17.81 14.27 7.27
C MET A 197 16.42 14.86 7.33
N TYR A 198 15.45 14.13 6.78
CA TYR A 198 14.04 14.49 6.82
C TYR A 198 13.27 13.43 7.60
N SER A 199 12.27 13.84 8.33
CA SER A 199 11.36 12.96 9.04
C SER A 199 9.95 13.53 9.02
N ASP A 200 9.01 12.72 9.50
CA ASP A 200 7.59 13.01 9.44
C ASP A 200 7.13 13.91 10.58
N TYR A 201 6.10 14.64 10.29
CA TYR A 201 5.18 15.17 11.28
C TYR A 201 3.73 14.98 10.80
N LEU A 202 2.83 14.84 11.74
CA LEU A 202 1.41 14.86 11.47
C LEU A 202 0.92 16.30 11.61
N ALA A 203 0.12 16.75 10.65
CA ALA A 203 -0.53 18.06 10.68
C ALA A 203 -2.04 17.91 10.58
N GLU A 204 -2.78 18.43 11.55
CA GLU A 204 -4.21 18.63 11.41
C GLU A 204 -4.46 20.01 10.82
N VAL A 205 -5.18 20.04 9.71
CA VAL A 205 -5.43 21.24 8.93
C VAL A 205 -6.93 21.41 8.72
N THR A 206 -7.45 22.64 8.97
CA THR A 206 -8.86 22.95 8.70
C THR A 206 -9.13 23.01 7.19
N PRO A 207 -10.40 22.91 6.74
CA PRO A 207 -10.75 23.11 5.32
C PRO A 207 -10.33 24.46 4.75
N GLN A 208 -10.05 25.46 5.60
CA GLN A 208 -9.55 26.78 5.22
C GLN A 208 -8.01 26.83 5.10
N GLY A 209 -7.32 25.70 5.34
CA GLY A 209 -5.86 25.60 5.21
C GLY A 209 -5.08 26.00 6.50
N GLN A 210 -5.76 26.23 7.63
CA GLN A 210 -5.11 26.56 8.89
C GLN A 210 -4.65 25.29 9.62
N THR A 211 -3.37 25.19 9.94
CA THR A 211 -2.84 24.15 10.82
C THR A 211 -3.23 24.42 12.27
N VAL A 212 -3.96 23.48 12.88
CA VAL A 212 -4.48 23.60 14.27
C VAL A 212 -3.81 22.65 15.25
N TRP A 213 -3.10 21.63 14.76
CA TRP A 213 -2.33 20.70 15.58
C TRP A 213 -1.19 20.10 14.77
N GLN A 214 -0.06 19.83 15.46
CA GLN A 214 1.09 19.13 14.89
C GLN A 214 1.67 18.15 15.88
N TRP A 215 2.26 17.05 15.35
CA TRP A 215 2.99 16.09 16.12
C TRP A 215 4.22 15.65 15.33
N ARG A 216 5.42 15.90 15.83
CA ARG A 216 6.68 15.67 15.13
C ARG A 216 7.33 14.39 15.61
N THR A 217 7.67 13.48 14.70
CA THR A 217 8.29 12.19 15.05
C THR A 217 9.57 12.35 15.83
N TRP A 218 10.42 13.31 15.48
CA TRP A 218 11.72 13.54 16.14
C TRP A 218 11.63 14.12 17.57
N GLU A 219 10.47 14.51 18.01
CA GLU A 219 10.22 14.92 19.40
C GLU A 219 9.77 13.76 20.29
N HIS A 220 9.44 12.61 19.68
CA HIS A 220 8.78 11.49 20.36
C HIS A 220 9.41 10.11 20.11
N LEU A 221 10.02 9.90 18.97
CA LEU A 221 10.78 8.68 18.67
C LEU A 221 12.21 8.82 19.17
N ASP A 222 12.76 7.75 19.75
CA ASP A 222 14.17 7.71 20.13
C ASP A 222 15.04 7.48 18.90
N PRO A 223 15.97 8.40 18.55
CA PRO A 223 16.77 8.30 17.33
C PRO A 223 17.68 7.06 17.30
N THR A 224 17.96 6.44 18.42
CA THR A 224 18.77 5.24 18.52
C THR A 224 17.91 3.98 18.55
N ALA A 225 16.92 3.92 19.45
CA ALA A 225 16.05 2.76 19.59
C ALA A 225 15.04 2.62 18.44
N ASP A 226 14.57 3.76 17.87
CA ASP A 226 13.70 3.84 16.71
C ASP A 226 14.48 4.26 15.46
N GLY A 227 15.71 3.82 15.32
CA GLY A 227 16.54 4.03 14.15
C GLY A 227 15.96 3.37 12.89
N ILE A 228 16.65 3.52 11.77
CA ILE A 228 16.24 2.96 10.48
C ILE A 228 16.55 1.47 10.49
N ALA A 229 15.52 0.63 10.63
CA ALA A 229 15.62 -0.82 10.65
C ALA A 229 15.86 -1.42 9.25
N GLU A 230 15.34 -0.78 8.20
CA GLU A 230 15.54 -1.20 6.82
C GLU A 230 16.94 -0.78 6.35
N VAL A 231 17.87 -1.73 6.28
CA VAL A 231 19.30 -1.48 5.96
C VAL A 231 19.49 -0.74 4.64
N GLN A 232 18.67 -1.01 3.63
CA GLN A 232 18.75 -0.38 2.31
C GLN A 232 17.99 0.96 2.21
N ALA A 233 17.29 1.38 3.25
CA ALA A 233 16.62 2.67 3.24
C ALA A 233 17.66 3.81 3.31
N PRO A 234 17.48 4.90 2.56
CA PRO A 234 18.37 6.03 2.63
C PRO A 234 18.30 6.70 4.00
N ARG A 235 19.46 7.00 4.58
CA ARG A 235 19.56 7.66 5.88
C ARG A 235 18.94 9.07 5.89
N THR A 236 18.73 9.65 4.74
CA THR A 236 18.06 10.95 4.57
C THR A 236 16.56 10.92 4.93
N LEU A 237 15.95 9.73 5.06
CA LEU A 237 14.52 9.58 5.33
C LEU A 237 14.30 8.74 6.60
N TRP A 238 14.37 9.39 7.75
CA TRP A 238 14.04 8.75 9.03
C TRP A 238 12.54 8.79 9.26
N ALA A 239 11.98 7.65 9.70
CA ALA A 239 10.58 7.38 9.97
C ALA A 239 9.67 7.28 8.74
N GLN A 240 9.70 8.08 7.73
CA GLN A 240 8.91 8.01 6.48
C GLN A 240 7.54 7.33 6.64
N GLY A 241 6.57 8.08 7.15
CA GLY A 241 5.21 7.61 7.41
C GLY A 241 4.45 7.26 6.14
N ASN A 242 3.62 6.23 6.21
CA ASN A 242 2.86 5.74 5.05
C ASN A 242 1.36 5.64 5.28
N SER A 243 0.90 5.68 6.52
CA SER A 243 -0.53 5.74 6.81
C SER A 243 -0.85 6.29 8.19
N VAL A 244 -2.01 6.94 8.28
CA VAL A 244 -2.68 7.36 9.51
C VAL A 244 -4.10 6.83 9.53
N TYR A 245 -4.62 6.59 10.72
CA TYR A 245 -5.99 6.17 10.95
C TYR A 245 -6.50 6.82 12.25
N GLU A 246 -7.70 7.43 12.22
CA GLU A 246 -8.35 8.02 13.40
C GLU A 246 -9.12 6.93 14.14
N LEU A 247 -8.73 6.66 15.39
CA LEU A 247 -9.40 5.71 16.27
C LEU A 247 -10.75 6.25 16.77
N PRO A 248 -11.68 5.39 17.26
CA PRO A 248 -13.00 5.83 17.74
C PRO A 248 -12.98 6.87 18.85
N ASP A 249 -11.96 6.89 19.68
CA ASP A 249 -11.74 7.86 20.77
C ASP A 249 -11.04 9.16 20.31
N GLY A 250 -10.63 9.22 19.04
CA GLY A 250 -9.91 10.34 18.43
C GLY A 250 -8.39 10.22 18.46
N ASP A 251 -7.84 9.19 19.10
CA ASP A 251 -6.42 8.90 19.07
C ASP A 251 -5.99 8.49 17.65
N ILE A 252 -4.71 8.56 17.35
CA ILE A 252 -4.18 8.37 16.00
C ILE A 252 -3.28 7.12 15.94
N LEU A 253 -3.63 6.18 15.05
CA LEU A 253 -2.76 5.09 14.67
C LEU A 253 -1.92 5.51 13.46
N ALA A 254 -0.59 5.41 13.57
CA ALA A 254 0.35 5.82 12.52
C ALA A 254 1.39 4.73 12.24
N SER A 255 1.84 4.63 10.98
CA SER A 255 2.80 3.62 10.52
C SER A 255 3.98 4.27 9.82
N TYR A 256 5.19 3.84 10.20
CA TYR A 256 6.48 4.32 9.72
C TYR A 256 7.31 3.17 9.16
N ARG A 257 7.59 3.20 7.84
CA ARG A 257 8.18 2.07 7.11
C ARG A 257 9.65 1.80 7.45
N PRO A 258 10.59 2.75 7.32
CA PRO A 258 12.01 2.45 7.51
C PRO A 258 12.36 2.05 8.94
N THR A 259 11.62 2.57 9.92
CA THR A 259 11.78 2.20 11.34
C THR A 259 11.01 0.93 11.71
N SER A 260 10.21 0.39 10.77
CA SER A 260 9.32 -0.76 11.02
C SER A 260 8.43 -0.56 12.26
N THR A 261 7.85 0.62 12.40
CA THR A 261 7.13 1.01 13.63
C THR A 261 5.69 1.36 13.34
N VAL A 262 4.77 0.83 14.13
CA VAL A 262 3.37 1.25 14.24
C VAL A 262 3.14 1.80 15.63
N ILE A 263 2.53 2.98 15.73
CA ILE A 263 2.26 3.64 17.02
C ILE A 263 0.83 4.10 17.15
N CYS A 264 0.33 4.15 18.38
CA CYS A 264 -0.89 4.86 18.74
C CYS A 264 -0.50 6.13 19.52
N ILE A 265 -0.97 7.28 19.05
CA ILE A 265 -0.69 8.59 19.62
C ILE A 265 -1.97 9.09 20.30
N SER A 266 -1.89 9.38 21.59
CA SER A 266 -2.97 10.05 22.30
C SER A 266 -3.11 11.50 21.81
N ARG A 267 -4.24 11.83 21.21
CA ARG A 267 -4.55 13.21 20.76
C ARG A 267 -4.53 14.21 21.90
N LYS A 268 -4.96 13.77 23.08
CA LYS A 268 -5.05 14.63 24.27
C LYS A 268 -3.69 15.04 24.83
N THR A 269 -2.72 14.10 24.82
CA THR A 269 -1.43 14.30 25.50
C THR A 269 -0.24 14.39 24.55
N GLY A 270 -0.39 14.01 23.28
CA GLY A 270 0.68 13.87 22.31
C GLY A 270 1.61 12.68 22.59
N LYS A 271 1.37 11.86 23.62
CA LYS A 271 2.22 10.74 23.98
C LYS A 271 1.90 9.51 23.13
N ILE A 272 2.93 8.72 22.83
CA ILE A 272 2.78 7.37 22.30
C ILE A 272 2.25 6.49 23.44
N ILE A 273 1.06 5.90 23.26
CA ILE A 273 0.38 5.07 24.26
C ILE A 273 0.42 3.58 23.91
N TRP A 274 0.77 3.24 22.66
CA TRP A 274 1.04 1.88 22.21
C TRP A 274 2.04 1.90 21.05
N LYS A 275 2.85 0.84 20.97
CA LYS A 275 3.87 0.71 19.94
C LYS A 275 4.10 -0.76 19.57
N LEU A 276 4.20 -1.02 18.28
CA LEU A 276 4.60 -2.30 17.70
C LEU A 276 5.80 -2.06 16.77
N GLY A 277 6.77 -2.94 16.83
CA GLY A 277 8.00 -2.83 16.03
C GLY A 277 8.63 -4.17 15.69
N PRO A 278 9.91 -4.16 15.26
CA PRO A 278 10.65 -5.39 15.06
C PRO A 278 10.73 -6.24 16.35
N PRO A 279 10.74 -7.58 16.24
CA PRO A 279 10.73 -8.38 15.01
C PRO A 279 9.33 -8.67 14.45
N THR A 280 8.26 -8.14 15.07
CA THR A 280 6.88 -8.48 14.70
C THR A 280 6.50 -7.96 13.32
N VAL A 281 6.97 -6.78 12.93
CA VAL A 281 6.72 -6.17 11.62
C VAL A 281 8.02 -5.71 10.97
N ALA A 282 8.03 -5.70 9.62
CA ALA A 282 9.17 -5.24 8.83
C ALA A 282 8.68 -4.44 7.61
N GLY A 283 8.86 -3.11 7.65
CA GLY A 283 8.50 -2.22 6.56
C GLY A 283 7.01 -2.11 6.25
N GLN A 284 6.16 -2.35 7.24
CA GLN A 284 4.70 -2.50 7.17
C GLN A 284 3.96 -1.26 6.65
N HIS A 285 2.70 -1.49 6.21
CA HIS A 285 1.79 -0.45 5.72
C HIS A 285 0.36 -0.66 6.25
N GLY A 286 -0.41 0.41 6.23
CA GLY A 286 -1.86 0.41 6.33
C GLY A 286 -2.47 -0.24 7.59
N PRO A 287 -1.97 0.02 8.82
CA PRO A 287 -2.64 -0.47 10.02
C PRO A 287 -4.04 0.14 10.14
N THR A 288 -5.03 -0.71 10.43
CA THR A 288 -6.43 -0.31 10.66
C THR A 288 -6.99 -1.04 11.85
N LEU A 289 -7.84 -0.35 12.64
CA LEU A 289 -8.56 -0.96 13.74
C LEU A 289 -9.74 -1.78 13.20
N LEU A 290 -9.88 -3.03 13.67
CA LEU A 290 -11.01 -3.89 13.40
C LEU A 290 -12.10 -3.73 14.47
N GLU A 291 -13.33 -4.17 14.16
CA GLU A 291 -14.47 -4.11 15.08
C GLU A 291 -14.25 -4.86 16.39
N ASN A 292 -13.44 -5.93 16.37
CA ASN A 292 -13.06 -6.69 17.55
C ASN A 292 -11.95 -6.04 18.40
N GLY A 293 -11.49 -4.83 18.03
CA GLY A 293 -10.44 -4.12 18.73
C GLY A 293 -9.00 -4.51 18.33
N ASN A 294 -8.82 -5.49 17.46
CA ASN A 294 -7.52 -5.86 16.92
C ASN A 294 -7.07 -4.91 15.80
N ILE A 295 -5.79 -4.95 15.46
CA ILE A 295 -5.20 -4.12 14.40
C ILE A 295 -4.81 -5.02 13.23
N LEU A 296 -5.34 -4.76 12.03
CA LEU A 296 -4.97 -5.40 10.79
C LEU A 296 -3.83 -4.64 10.12
N ILE A 297 -2.78 -5.34 9.69
CA ILE A 297 -1.55 -4.73 9.15
C ILE A 297 -1.09 -5.49 7.90
N PHE A 298 -0.73 -4.77 6.84
CA PHE A 298 0.03 -5.33 5.73
C PHE A 298 1.53 -5.28 6.08
N ASP A 299 2.11 -6.45 6.40
CA ASP A 299 3.52 -6.57 6.81
C ASP A 299 4.37 -6.97 5.59
N ASN A 300 5.06 -6.00 5.02
CA ASN A 300 5.80 -6.13 3.75
C ASN A 300 6.95 -7.12 3.80
N GLY A 301 7.71 -7.14 4.88
CA GLY A 301 8.78 -8.10 5.15
C GLY A 301 10.06 -8.02 4.31
N PRO A 302 10.48 -6.86 3.74
CA PRO A 302 11.64 -6.80 2.84
C PRO A 302 12.97 -7.13 3.54
N HIS A 303 13.04 -6.96 4.85
CA HIS A 303 14.22 -7.20 5.68
C HIS A 303 13.92 -8.07 6.91
N ARG A 304 12.84 -8.86 6.86
CA ARG A 304 12.55 -9.86 7.91
C ARG A 304 13.56 -10.99 7.83
N LEU A 305 13.99 -11.47 9.01
CA LEU A 305 15.05 -12.46 9.13
C LEU A 305 14.56 -13.88 9.46
N ASP A 306 13.25 -14.11 9.38
CA ASP A 306 12.62 -15.38 9.71
C ASP A 306 12.56 -16.39 8.54
N ASP A 307 12.91 -15.96 7.34
CA ASP A 307 13.01 -16.81 6.16
C ASP A 307 14.20 -16.38 5.28
N SER A 308 14.71 -17.31 4.48
CA SER A 308 15.80 -17.06 3.52
C SER A 308 15.35 -16.25 2.29
N VAL A 309 14.04 -16.17 2.04
CA VAL A 309 13.44 -15.42 0.93
C VAL A 309 12.46 -14.40 1.49
N PRO A 310 12.57 -13.11 1.10
CA PRO A 310 11.62 -12.10 1.54
C PRO A 310 10.19 -12.41 1.03
N TYR A 311 9.21 -12.19 1.91
CA TYR A 311 7.79 -12.35 1.58
C TYR A 311 6.93 -11.37 2.38
N SER A 312 5.75 -11.03 1.84
CA SER A 312 4.74 -10.25 2.55
C SER A 312 3.71 -11.16 3.24
N ARG A 313 3.10 -10.62 4.27
CA ARG A 313 1.97 -11.24 4.95
C ARG A 313 0.98 -10.17 5.40
N VAL A 314 -0.25 -10.56 5.64
CA VAL A 314 -1.22 -9.75 6.36
C VAL A 314 -1.40 -10.35 7.74
N ILE A 315 -1.31 -9.53 8.78
CA ILE A 315 -1.43 -9.97 10.18
C ILE A 315 -2.50 -9.18 10.90
N GLU A 316 -3.19 -9.87 11.80
CA GLU A 316 -4.09 -9.29 12.79
C GLU A 316 -3.43 -9.39 14.16
N ILE A 317 -3.26 -8.25 14.82
CA ILE A 317 -2.57 -8.13 16.12
C ILE A 317 -3.57 -7.78 17.20
N ASN A 318 -3.51 -8.49 18.32
CA ASN A 318 -4.15 -8.06 19.55
C ASN A 318 -3.27 -6.96 20.21
N PRO A 319 -3.71 -5.68 20.28
CA PRO A 319 -2.87 -4.61 20.80
C PRO A 319 -2.60 -4.71 22.32
N ALA A 320 -3.38 -5.49 23.07
CA ALA A 320 -3.15 -5.67 24.50
C ALA A 320 -1.99 -6.65 24.79
N THR A 321 -1.73 -7.63 23.91
CA THR A 321 -0.68 -8.65 24.07
C THR A 321 0.44 -8.56 23.04
N ASN A 322 0.23 -7.80 21.95
CA ASN A 322 1.05 -7.75 20.75
C ASN A 322 1.20 -9.12 20.03
N GLU A 323 0.30 -10.06 20.28
CA GLU A 323 0.29 -11.36 19.64
C GLU A 323 -0.42 -11.32 18.28
N ILE A 324 0.12 -12.08 17.32
CA ILE A 324 -0.54 -12.32 16.04
C ILE A 324 -1.65 -13.35 16.27
N VAL A 325 -2.91 -12.92 16.13
CA VAL A 325 -4.08 -13.77 16.33
C VAL A 325 -4.63 -14.35 15.02
N TRP A 326 -4.27 -13.75 13.88
CA TRP A 326 -4.55 -14.27 12.55
C TRP A 326 -3.45 -13.79 11.59
N LYS A 327 -3.15 -14.60 10.58
CA LYS A 327 -2.25 -14.21 9.49
C LYS A 327 -2.68 -14.85 8.17
N TYR A 328 -2.45 -14.11 7.09
CA TYR A 328 -2.37 -14.63 5.74
C TYR A 328 -0.93 -14.56 5.23
N GLN A 329 -0.43 -15.63 4.69
CA GLN A 329 0.78 -15.73 3.87
C GLN A 329 0.54 -16.75 2.79
N ASP A 330 1.12 -16.54 1.61
CA ASP A 330 0.90 -17.46 0.49
C ASP A 330 1.70 -18.77 0.65
N LYS A 331 1.37 -19.74 -0.17
CA LYS A 331 2.06 -21.06 -0.25
C LYS A 331 2.46 -21.33 -1.70
N PRO A 332 3.78 -21.36 -2.00
CA PRO A 332 4.91 -21.00 -1.14
C PRO A 332 4.93 -19.48 -0.81
N THR A 333 5.59 -19.08 0.28
CA THR A 333 5.54 -17.73 0.85
C THR A 333 5.95 -16.64 -0.14
N TRP A 334 6.96 -16.87 -0.98
CA TRP A 334 7.45 -15.92 -1.99
C TRP A 334 6.48 -15.60 -3.13
N ASN A 335 5.36 -16.31 -3.23
CA ASN A 335 4.31 -15.99 -4.20
C ASN A 335 3.57 -14.68 -3.85
N PHE A 336 3.71 -14.19 -2.64
CA PHE A 336 3.12 -12.95 -2.17
C PHE A 336 4.23 -12.05 -1.61
N PHE A 337 4.62 -11.04 -2.40
CA PHE A 337 5.66 -10.11 -1.98
C PHE A 337 5.48 -8.73 -2.61
N SER A 338 5.17 -7.74 -1.79
CA SER A 338 5.21 -6.32 -2.11
C SER A 338 6.22 -5.67 -1.17
N PRO A 339 7.46 -5.39 -1.62
CA PRO A 339 8.53 -4.87 -0.74
C PRO A 339 8.23 -3.50 -0.16
N ARG A 340 7.31 -2.78 -0.78
CA ARG A 340 6.82 -1.47 -0.35
C ARG A 340 5.37 -1.30 -0.78
N MET A 341 4.66 -0.37 -0.14
CA MET A 341 3.23 -0.18 -0.32
C MET A 341 2.45 -1.46 0.03
N GLY A 342 1.15 -1.39 0.05
CA GLY A 342 0.30 -2.52 0.40
C GLY A 342 -0.81 -2.09 1.35
N TYR A 343 -1.91 -2.82 1.28
CA TYR A 343 -3.06 -2.57 2.13
C TYR A 343 -3.87 -3.84 2.34
N ALA A 344 -4.53 -3.93 3.47
CA ALA A 344 -5.49 -4.98 3.75
C ALA A 344 -6.76 -4.38 4.37
N GLN A 345 -7.91 -4.87 3.92
CA GLN A 345 -9.21 -4.47 4.42
C GLN A 345 -9.98 -5.73 4.85
N ARG A 346 -10.39 -5.79 6.12
CA ARG A 346 -11.36 -6.80 6.55
C ARG A 346 -12.73 -6.44 6.01
N LEU A 347 -13.37 -7.38 5.34
CA LEU A 347 -14.69 -7.22 4.73
C LEU A 347 -15.80 -7.70 5.67
N PRO A 348 -17.05 -7.22 5.51
CA PRO A 348 -18.17 -7.58 6.38
C PRO A 348 -18.48 -9.09 6.44
N ASN A 349 -18.19 -9.87 5.38
CA ASN A 349 -18.35 -11.32 5.35
C ASN A 349 -17.21 -12.09 6.07
N GLY A 350 -16.24 -11.36 6.66
CA GLY A 350 -15.10 -11.94 7.36
C GLY A 350 -13.88 -12.19 6.46
N ASN A 351 -14.00 -12.08 5.14
CA ASN A 351 -12.89 -12.16 4.22
C ASN A 351 -11.95 -10.95 4.35
N THR A 352 -10.80 -11.03 3.71
CA THR A 352 -9.83 -9.91 3.68
C THR A 352 -9.46 -9.59 2.24
N LEU A 353 -9.74 -8.36 1.79
CA LEU A 353 -9.20 -7.83 0.55
C LEU A 353 -7.77 -7.39 0.79
N ILE A 354 -6.86 -7.83 -0.07
CA ILE A 354 -5.42 -7.56 0.01
C ILE A 354 -4.98 -6.86 -1.27
N THR A 355 -4.23 -5.78 -1.13
CA THR A 355 -3.59 -5.06 -2.25
C THR A 355 -2.10 -5.39 -2.26
N GLU A 356 -1.65 -6.23 -3.18
CA GLU A 356 -0.23 -6.47 -3.50
C GLU A 356 0.25 -5.37 -4.46
N SER A 357 0.56 -4.22 -3.87
CA SER A 357 0.69 -2.93 -4.56
C SER A 357 1.74 -2.90 -5.66
N SER A 358 2.90 -3.54 -5.45
CA SER A 358 4.02 -3.52 -6.40
C SER A 358 3.70 -4.18 -7.74
N PHE A 359 2.67 -5.01 -7.79
CA PHE A 359 2.22 -5.72 -8.99
C PHE A 359 0.81 -5.32 -9.44
N GLY A 360 0.19 -4.31 -8.78
CA GLY A 360 -1.17 -3.90 -9.07
C GLY A 360 -2.20 -5.01 -8.89
N ARG A 361 -1.92 -5.99 -8.03
CA ARG A 361 -2.77 -7.16 -7.77
C ARG A 361 -3.63 -6.93 -6.55
N PHE A 362 -4.94 -7.14 -6.70
CA PHE A 362 -5.92 -7.16 -5.62
C PHE A 362 -6.49 -8.56 -5.51
N PHE A 363 -6.57 -9.09 -4.31
CA PHE A 363 -7.18 -10.40 -4.11
C PHE A 363 -7.88 -10.49 -2.77
N GLU A 364 -8.96 -11.23 -2.73
CA GLU A 364 -9.77 -11.47 -1.56
C GLU A 364 -9.52 -12.89 -1.06
N VAL A 365 -9.22 -13.01 0.23
CA VAL A 365 -9.00 -14.31 0.88
C VAL A 365 -10.03 -14.55 1.97
N THR A 366 -10.45 -15.81 2.14
CA THR A 366 -11.26 -16.25 3.28
C THR A 366 -10.43 -16.21 4.57
N LYS A 367 -11.10 -16.44 5.71
CA LYS A 367 -10.41 -16.57 7.00
C LYS A 367 -9.38 -17.70 7.02
N GLU A 368 -9.63 -18.77 6.27
CA GLU A 368 -8.76 -19.95 6.09
C GLU A 368 -7.60 -19.68 5.12
N GLY A 369 -7.63 -18.56 4.40
CA GLY A 369 -6.58 -18.13 3.47
C GLY A 369 -6.77 -18.63 2.03
N GLU A 370 -7.99 -19.02 1.63
CA GLU A 370 -8.32 -19.38 0.25
C GLU A 370 -8.62 -18.13 -0.56
N ILE A 371 -8.03 -18.01 -1.77
CA ILE A 371 -8.30 -16.89 -2.68
C ILE A 371 -9.64 -17.15 -3.37
N VAL A 372 -10.59 -16.23 -3.20
CA VAL A 372 -11.94 -16.31 -3.77
C VAL A 372 -12.21 -15.24 -4.85
N TRP A 373 -11.36 -14.23 -4.92
CA TRP A 373 -11.39 -13.22 -5.98
C TRP A 373 -9.99 -12.68 -6.23
N GLU A 374 -9.66 -12.44 -7.49
CA GLU A 374 -8.34 -11.90 -7.88
C GLU A 374 -8.46 -11.04 -9.13
N TYR A 375 -7.86 -9.87 -9.07
CA TYR A 375 -7.82 -8.88 -10.14
C TYR A 375 -6.43 -8.26 -10.25
N VAL A 376 -5.95 -8.02 -11.46
CA VAL A 376 -4.70 -7.31 -11.73
C VAL A 376 -5.00 -6.04 -12.51
N ASN A 377 -4.58 -4.91 -11.96
CA ASN A 377 -4.78 -3.59 -12.57
C ASN A 377 -4.25 -3.55 -14.02
N PRO A 378 -5.11 -3.26 -15.01
CA PRO A 378 -4.72 -3.20 -16.42
C PRO A 378 -4.15 -1.84 -16.85
N PHE A 379 -4.19 -0.83 -15.97
CA PHE A 379 -3.76 0.53 -16.29
C PHE A 379 -2.29 0.72 -15.93
N PHE A 380 -1.45 0.78 -16.96
CA PHE A 380 -0.01 0.97 -16.84
C PHE A 380 0.37 2.43 -17.02
N GLY A 381 1.39 2.88 -16.30
CA GLY A 381 1.96 4.21 -16.43
C GLY A 381 3.47 4.21 -16.22
N ARG A 382 4.11 5.33 -16.56
CA ARG A 382 5.57 5.48 -16.45
C ARG A 382 5.93 6.13 -15.13
N PRO A 383 6.89 5.55 -14.36
CA PRO A 383 7.41 6.21 -13.17
C PRO A 383 7.97 7.60 -13.47
N PHE A 384 7.68 8.57 -12.60
CA PHE A 384 8.11 9.98 -12.76
C PHE A 384 9.63 10.18 -12.56
N PHE A 385 10.33 9.19 -12.01
CA PHE A 385 11.73 9.27 -11.62
C PHE A 385 12.47 8.07 -12.23
N GLY A 386 13.31 8.39 -13.17
CA GLY A 386 14.38 7.56 -13.69
C GLY A 386 14.08 6.07 -13.88
N GLY A 387 13.80 5.70 -15.06
CA GLY A 387 13.75 4.35 -15.58
C GLY A 387 13.97 4.40 -17.07
N PRO A 388 14.26 3.28 -17.73
CA PRO A 388 14.27 3.26 -19.18
C PRO A 388 12.95 3.81 -19.72
N PRO A 389 12.94 4.50 -20.86
CA PRO A 389 11.71 5.06 -21.47
C PRO A 389 10.60 4.05 -21.72
N THR A 390 10.94 2.77 -21.68
CA THR A 390 10.06 1.62 -21.91
C THR A 390 9.55 0.93 -20.63
N SER A 391 9.98 1.38 -19.44
CA SER A 391 9.50 0.77 -18.20
C SER A 391 8.12 1.32 -17.85
N GLU A 392 7.15 0.42 -17.74
CA GLU A 392 5.78 0.71 -17.32
C GLU A 392 5.46 -0.05 -16.04
N SER A 393 4.59 0.53 -15.22
CA SER A 393 4.17 -0.05 -13.96
C SER A 393 2.66 0.13 -13.77
N ASN A 394 2.02 -0.91 -13.26
CA ASN A 394 0.61 -0.91 -12.90
C ASN A 394 0.39 -0.83 -11.38
N GLN A 395 1.34 -0.28 -10.66
CA GLN A 395 1.28 -0.16 -9.20
C GLN A 395 0.05 0.62 -8.73
N VAL A 396 -0.52 0.14 -7.62
CA VAL A 396 -1.63 0.78 -6.91
C VAL A 396 -1.31 0.81 -5.43
N PHE A 397 -1.40 1.97 -4.79
CA PHE A 397 -1.07 2.08 -3.38
C PHE A 397 -2.08 1.35 -2.49
N ARG A 398 -3.39 1.53 -2.76
CA ARG A 398 -4.50 0.89 -2.05
C ARG A 398 -5.66 0.63 -2.99
N ALA A 399 -6.33 -0.51 -2.79
CA ALA A 399 -7.64 -0.81 -3.33
C ALA A 399 -8.61 -1.03 -2.14
N ILE A 400 -9.83 -0.50 -2.24
CA ILE A 400 -10.81 -0.54 -1.14
C ILE A 400 -12.14 -1.04 -1.71
N ARG A 401 -12.73 -2.04 -1.06
CA ARG A 401 -14.03 -2.61 -1.41
C ARG A 401 -15.14 -1.90 -0.66
N TYR A 402 -16.21 -1.57 -1.37
CA TYR A 402 -17.43 -0.95 -0.86
C TYR A 402 -18.63 -1.82 -1.19
N SER A 403 -19.58 -1.89 -0.29
CA SER A 403 -20.87 -2.54 -0.52
C SER A 403 -21.71 -1.76 -1.53
N GLU A 404 -22.74 -2.42 -2.05
CA GLU A 404 -23.71 -1.80 -2.95
C GLU A 404 -24.43 -0.61 -2.29
N GLU A 405 -24.72 -0.70 -0.99
CA GLU A 405 -25.35 0.38 -0.22
C GLU A 405 -24.46 1.62 -0.12
N GLU A 406 -23.17 1.44 0.13
CA GLU A 406 -22.20 2.54 0.19
C GLU A 406 -22.08 3.26 -1.17
N ILE A 407 -22.04 2.50 -2.27
CA ILE A 407 -22.03 3.07 -3.62
C ILE A 407 -23.36 3.74 -3.97
N ALA A 408 -24.49 3.16 -3.60
CA ALA A 408 -25.81 3.79 -3.79
C ALA A 408 -25.92 5.12 -3.02
N ARG A 409 -25.27 5.25 -1.87
CA ARG A 409 -25.16 6.51 -1.11
C ARG A 409 -24.36 7.55 -1.89
N SER A 410 -23.20 7.16 -2.44
CA SER A 410 -22.35 8.03 -3.26
C SER A 410 -23.10 8.57 -4.49
N ARG A 411 -23.81 7.71 -5.20
CA ARG A 411 -24.59 8.08 -6.40
C ARG A 411 -25.67 9.13 -6.12
N ARG A 412 -26.27 9.13 -4.90
CA ARG A 412 -27.28 10.11 -4.52
C ARG A 412 -26.74 11.53 -4.28
N LEU A 413 -25.42 11.69 -4.21
CA LEU A 413 -24.76 12.99 -4.02
C LEU A 413 -24.30 13.65 -5.33
N GLY A 414 -24.49 13.02 -6.45
CA GLY A 414 -24.28 13.57 -7.81
C GLY A 414 -25.61 13.80 -8.48
#